data_ff092a63a860b1931f879699929a8d32
#
_entry.id   ff092a63a860b1931f879699929a8d32
#
_cell.length_a   1.000
_cell.length_b   1.000
_cell.length_c   1.000
_cell.angle_alpha   90.00
_cell.angle_beta   90.00
_cell.angle_gamma   90.00
#
_symmetry.space_group_name_H-M   'P 1'
#
loop_
_entity.id
_entity.type
_entity.pdbx_description
1 polymer ?
#
loop_
_entity_poly.entity_id
_entity_poly.type
_entity_poly.pdbx_seq_one_letter_code
_entity_poly.pdbx_strand_id
1 'polypeptide(L)'
;MPTSNQIDTAIKNIPQFFTVDKILKGECLKTKKGNPFCRPGGLCRVYKFQLEDGTVKALRLWTDIISEAKERSIAISDFLQNHPSKYFVNFECIENALLIDGKKYPIVLMDWCDGINMKSYISQCVEANELGKLKDLAHEFYLLTKELDKFGISHGDLHHDNILVQSDGSLRLIDYDSMYVPALKGYKDECMGYNGYQHPTAREKNEFLQPYTDYFSELIIYLTIYLVSEHPELWDVEKVEEAEKELLFKISELDPKTVNQYKDWNVKGLPLLIEWYKRFLSKSDLKDLKPLSFIIELANIYPPVVSPVPEKETVKIDVSSITEKWKS
;
A
#
# COMPACT_ATOMS: atom_id res chain seq x y z
N MET A 1 -0.27 23.01 13.28
CA MET A 1 -0.73 22.72 11.91
C MET A 1 -1.94 23.57 11.57
N PRO A 2 -2.27 23.77 10.29
CA PRO A 2 -3.51 24.41 9.87
C PRO A 2 -4.72 23.59 10.26
N THR A 3 -5.83 24.25 10.54
CA THR A 3 -7.11 23.57 10.73
C THR A 3 -7.70 23.08 9.39
N SER A 4 -8.59 22.09 9.43
CA SER A 4 -9.30 21.62 8.24
C SER A 4 -10.00 22.77 7.48
N ASN A 5 -10.62 23.72 8.20
CA ASN A 5 -11.28 24.88 7.57
C ASN A 5 -10.30 25.82 6.86
N GLN A 6 -9.12 26.03 7.42
CA GLN A 6 -8.08 26.83 6.79
C GLN A 6 -7.56 26.16 5.52
N ILE A 7 -7.37 24.83 5.55
CA ILE A 7 -6.97 24.07 4.38
C ILE A 7 -8.05 24.12 3.29
N ASP A 8 -9.33 23.92 3.64
CA ASP A 8 -10.44 24.01 2.69
C ASP A 8 -10.52 25.41 2.04
N THR A 9 -10.22 26.46 2.81
CA THR A 9 -10.14 27.81 2.31
C THR A 9 -8.97 28.00 1.36
N ALA A 10 -7.81 27.43 1.69
CA ALA A 10 -6.62 27.49 0.85
C ALA A 10 -6.82 26.78 -0.50
N ILE A 11 -7.44 25.61 -0.50
CA ILE A 11 -7.75 24.84 -1.72
C ILE A 11 -8.74 25.58 -2.64
N LYS A 12 -9.65 26.37 -2.07
CA LYS A 12 -10.59 27.19 -2.85
C LYS A 12 -9.94 28.48 -3.40
N ASN A 13 -8.81 28.89 -2.86
CA ASN A 13 -8.12 30.15 -3.18
C ASN A 13 -6.61 29.91 -3.40
N ILE A 14 -6.26 28.96 -4.23
CA ILE A 14 -4.88 28.49 -4.47
C ILE A 14 -3.87 29.64 -4.64
N PRO A 15 -4.11 30.68 -5.47
CA PRO A 15 -3.12 31.74 -5.69
C PRO A 15 -2.76 32.56 -4.45
N GLN A 16 -3.61 32.57 -3.41
CA GLN A 16 -3.38 33.34 -2.17
C GLN A 16 -2.58 32.54 -1.13
N PHE A 17 -2.61 31.20 -1.21
CA PHE A 17 -2.11 30.34 -0.16
C PHE A 17 -0.95 29.42 -0.59
N PHE A 18 -0.76 29.21 -1.87
CA PHE A 18 0.31 28.34 -2.35
C PHE A 18 1.43 29.15 -3.01
N THR A 19 2.66 28.63 -2.91
CA THR A 19 3.88 29.30 -3.39
C THR A 19 4.60 28.54 -4.50
N VAL A 20 4.08 27.38 -4.90
CA VAL A 20 4.73 26.45 -5.83
C VAL A 20 4.03 26.50 -7.19
N ASP A 21 4.77 26.80 -8.25
CA ASP A 21 4.26 27.01 -9.60
C ASP A 21 3.35 25.89 -10.10
N LYS A 22 3.74 24.63 -9.89
CA LYS A 22 2.92 23.49 -10.32
C LYS A 22 1.58 23.38 -9.60
N ILE A 23 1.48 23.93 -8.38
CA ILE A 23 0.21 24.01 -7.66
C ILE A 23 -0.57 25.25 -8.10
N LEU A 24 0.12 26.38 -8.30
CA LEU A 24 -0.51 27.64 -8.76
C LEU A 24 -1.16 27.52 -10.13
N LYS A 25 -0.61 26.66 -11.00
CA LYS A 25 -1.11 26.42 -12.37
C LYS A 25 -2.07 25.23 -12.47
N GLY A 26 -2.23 24.47 -11.40
CA GLY A 26 -3.14 23.34 -11.33
C GLY A 26 -4.48 23.71 -10.69
N GLU A 27 -5.36 22.72 -10.62
CA GLU A 27 -6.67 22.89 -9.99
C GLU A 27 -7.11 21.65 -9.19
N CYS A 28 -7.88 21.89 -8.13
CA CYS A 28 -8.52 20.83 -7.37
C CYS A 28 -9.74 20.32 -8.14
N LEU A 29 -9.78 19.02 -8.43
CA LEU A 29 -10.93 18.40 -9.08
C LEU A 29 -12.13 18.44 -8.15
N LYS A 30 -13.34 18.58 -8.74
CA LYS A 30 -14.58 18.78 -8.00
C LYS A 30 -15.48 17.55 -8.05
N THR A 31 -16.24 17.35 -7.01
CA THR A 31 -17.33 16.38 -6.96
C THR A 31 -18.49 16.85 -7.84
N LYS A 32 -19.46 15.98 -8.13
CA LYS A 32 -20.70 16.35 -8.85
C LYS A 32 -21.48 17.52 -8.21
N LYS A 33 -21.28 17.76 -6.91
CA LYS A 33 -21.88 18.88 -6.16
C LYS A 33 -21.06 20.18 -6.24
N GLY A 34 -19.97 20.21 -6.98
CA GLY A 34 -19.11 21.39 -7.17
C GLY A 34 -18.10 21.64 -6.04
N ASN A 35 -18.07 20.83 -4.99
CA ASN A 35 -17.09 20.93 -3.93
C ASN A 35 -15.74 20.28 -4.32
N PRO A 36 -14.60 20.75 -3.81
CA PRO A 36 -13.33 20.05 -3.98
C PRO A 36 -13.44 18.57 -3.61
N PHE A 37 -12.91 17.71 -4.46
CA PHE A 37 -12.86 16.27 -4.15
C PHE A 37 -11.79 16.07 -3.08
N CYS A 38 -12.24 15.69 -1.87
CA CYS A 38 -11.39 15.48 -0.70
C CYS A 38 -11.71 14.14 -0.05
N ARG A 39 -10.66 13.40 0.31
CA ARG A 39 -10.72 12.27 1.22
C ARG A 39 -10.13 12.71 2.56
N PRO A 40 -10.92 12.84 3.62
CA PRO A 40 -10.39 13.14 4.95
C PRO A 40 -9.68 11.91 5.51
N GLY A 41 -8.44 12.09 5.97
CA GLY A 41 -7.72 11.13 6.79
C GLY A 41 -7.68 11.56 8.25
N GLY A 42 -7.15 10.73 9.14
CA GLY A 42 -7.01 11.05 10.57
C GLY A 42 -6.12 12.27 10.82
N LEU A 43 -5.01 12.37 10.11
CA LEU A 43 -3.98 13.39 10.32
C LEU A 43 -3.84 14.37 9.14
N CYS A 44 -4.57 14.14 8.05
CA CYS A 44 -4.42 14.91 6.83
C CYS A 44 -5.72 15.00 6.03
N ARG A 45 -5.71 15.86 5.02
CA ARG A 45 -6.71 15.93 3.96
C ARG A 45 -6.04 15.67 2.63
N VAL A 46 -6.62 14.79 1.82
CA VAL A 46 -6.10 14.41 0.50
C VAL A 46 -7.07 14.90 -0.57
N TYR A 47 -6.60 15.77 -1.43
CA TYR A 47 -7.38 16.33 -2.53
C TYR A 47 -6.97 15.70 -3.86
N LYS A 48 -7.95 15.40 -4.72
CA LYS A 48 -7.68 15.02 -6.10
C LYS A 48 -7.36 16.28 -6.89
N PHE A 49 -6.14 16.38 -7.39
CA PHE A 49 -5.58 17.61 -7.95
C PHE A 49 -5.05 17.36 -9.36
N GLN A 50 -5.40 18.23 -10.31
CA GLN A 50 -4.91 18.15 -11.67
C GLN A 50 -3.85 19.21 -11.91
N LEU A 51 -2.69 18.80 -12.41
CA LEU A 51 -1.62 19.71 -12.84
C LEU A 51 -1.93 20.30 -14.21
N GLU A 52 -1.16 21.34 -14.61
CA GLU A 52 -1.29 22.03 -15.90
C GLU A 52 -1.18 21.08 -17.11
N ASP A 53 -0.35 20.05 -17.00
CA ASP A 53 -0.15 19.01 -18.04
C ASP A 53 -1.26 17.95 -18.12
N GLY A 54 -2.30 18.09 -17.30
CA GLY A 54 -3.41 17.14 -17.18
C GLY A 54 -3.16 15.96 -16.24
N THR A 55 -1.95 15.82 -15.69
CA THR A 55 -1.61 14.75 -14.74
C THR A 55 -2.41 14.91 -13.46
N VAL A 56 -3.03 13.82 -12.99
CA VAL A 56 -3.81 13.83 -11.74
C VAL A 56 -2.94 13.36 -10.59
N LYS A 57 -2.95 14.12 -9.50
CA LYS A 57 -2.18 13.89 -8.28
C LYS A 57 -3.08 13.85 -7.04
N ALA A 58 -2.60 13.21 -5.99
CA ALA A 58 -3.11 13.34 -4.64
C ALA A 58 -2.31 14.44 -3.94
N LEU A 59 -2.95 15.58 -3.69
CA LEU A 59 -2.37 16.69 -2.93
C LEU A 59 -2.74 16.49 -1.46
N ARG A 60 -1.74 16.20 -0.63
CA ARG A 60 -1.90 15.91 0.79
C ARG A 60 -1.44 17.07 1.65
N LEU A 61 -2.29 17.46 2.60
CA LEU A 61 -2.10 18.57 3.52
C LEU A 61 -2.38 18.11 4.95
N TRP A 62 -1.44 18.31 5.87
CA TRP A 62 -1.60 17.87 7.26
C TRP A 62 -2.52 18.79 8.05
N THR A 63 -3.38 18.19 8.87
CA THR A 63 -4.28 18.87 9.82
C THR A 63 -3.83 18.69 11.27
N ASP A 64 -2.99 17.71 11.54
CA ASP A 64 -2.46 17.40 12.86
C ASP A 64 -0.94 17.19 12.82
N ILE A 65 -0.33 17.13 14.00
CA ILE A 65 1.13 17.05 14.14
C ILE A 65 1.51 15.59 14.34
N ILE A 66 2.25 15.06 13.37
CA ILE A 66 3.17 13.95 13.61
C ILE A 66 4.51 14.58 13.97
N SER A 67 5.15 14.14 15.04
CA SER A 67 6.48 14.61 15.37
C SER A 67 7.41 14.41 14.19
N GLU A 68 8.13 15.46 13.81
CA GLU A 68 9.09 15.41 12.72
C GLU A 68 8.46 15.00 11.35
N ALA A 69 7.15 15.30 11.14
CA ALA A 69 6.43 14.92 9.92
C ALA A 69 7.11 15.38 8.62
N LYS A 70 7.74 16.55 8.68
CA LYS A 70 8.49 17.11 7.55
C LYS A 70 9.73 16.26 7.25
N GLU A 71 10.55 16.00 8.27
CA GLU A 71 11.80 15.24 8.17
C GLU A 71 11.52 13.81 7.71
N ARG A 72 10.46 13.20 8.24
CA ARG A 72 9.97 11.87 7.81
C ARG A 72 9.58 11.87 6.34
N SER A 73 8.79 12.84 5.92
CA SER A 73 8.32 12.93 4.53
C SER A 73 9.46 13.17 3.54
N ILE A 74 10.46 13.97 3.92
CA ILE A 74 11.66 14.17 3.09
C ILE A 74 12.43 12.84 2.98
N ALA A 75 12.71 12.18 4.10
CA ALA A 75 13.45 10.92 4.10
C ALA A 75 12.75 9.82 3.26
N ILE A 76 11.41 9.72 3.36
CA ILE A 76 10.62 8.79 2.58
C ILE A 76 10.65 9.17 1.09
N SER A 77 10.46 10.46 0.77
CA SER A 77 10.53 10.97 -0.60
C SER A 77 11.86 10.62 -1.26
N ASP A 78 12.96 10.93 -0.58
CA ASP A 78 14.31 10.66 -1.07
C ASP A 78 14.55 9.16 -1.26
N PHE A 79 14.09 8.34 -0.32
CA PHE A 79 14.22 6.90 -0.42
C PHE A 79 13.48 6.33 -1.62
N LEU A 80 12.20 6.68 -1.80
CA LEU A 80 11.36 6.17 -2.88
C LEU A 80 11.85 6.62 -4.27
N GLN A 81 12.38 7.84 -4.39
CA GLN A 81 12.99 8.32 -5.64
C GLN A 81 14.25 7.56 -6.02
N ASN A 82 15.05 7.13 -5.03
CA ASN A 82 16.28 6.38 -5.27
C ASN A 82 16.05 4.85 -5.37
N HIS A 83 14.85 4.37 -5.01
CA HIS A 83 14.48 2.96 -5.06
C HIS A 83 13.14 2.80 -5.81
N PRO A 84 13.11 3.04 -7.13
CA PRO A 84 11.89 2.95 -7.90
C PRO A 84 11.33 1.53 -7.88
N SER A 85 10.04 1.41 -7.65
CA SER A 85 9.31 0.15 -7.62
C SER A 85 7.92 0.31 -8.21
N LYS A 86 7.40 -0.76 -8.83
CA LYS A 86 6.02 -0.79 -9.29
C LYS A 86 5.00 -0.72 -8.16
N TYR A 87 5.40 -1.00 -6.93
CA TYR A 87 4.52 -1.02 -5.77
C TYR A 87 4.35 0.35 -5.11
N PHE A 88 5.24 1.29 -5.38
CA PHE A 88 5.17 2.62 -4.80
C PHE A 88 4.53 3.60 -5.77
N VAL A 89 3.71 4.49 -5.23
CA VAL A 89 3.32 5.71 -5.94
C VAL A 89 4.42 6.76 -5.77
N ASN A 90 4.62 7.58 -6.79
CA ASN A 90 5.55 8.71 -6.65
C ASN A 90 5.11 9.59 -5.49
N PHE A 91 6.05 9.95 -4.63
CA PHE A 91 5.81 10.68 -3.39
C PHE A 91 6.83 11.81 -3.31
N GLU A 92 6.34 13.05 -3.39
CA GLU A 92 7.19 14.23 -3.37
C GLU A 92 6.78 15.14 -2.20
N CYS A 93 7.69 15.32 -1.25
CA CYS A 93 7.53 16.32 -0.20
C CYS A 93 8.05 17.67 -0.68
N ILE A 94 7.19 18.69 -0.68
CA ILE A 94 7.54 20.03 -1.12
C ILE A 94 7.48 20.97 0.09
N GLU A 95 8.64 21.46 0.47
CA GLU A 95 8.77 22.36 1.60
C GLU A 95 8.20 23.77 1.31
N ASN A 96 7.73 24.42 2.35
CA ASN A 96 7.30 25.83 2.30
C ASN A 96 6.23 26.11 1.23
N ALA A 97 5.44 25.14 0.83
CA ALA A 97 4.53 25.22 -0.30
C ALA A 97 3.16 25.83 0.02
N LEU A 98 2.73 25.75 1.28
CA LEU A 98 1.45 26.29 1.76
C LEU A 98 1.70 27.41 2.77
N LEU A 99 1.09 28.57 2.57
CA LEU A 99 1.20 29.75 3.45
C LEU A 99 -0.15 30.02 4.13
N ILE A 100 -0.21 29.87 5.45
CA ILE A 100 -1.40 30.15 6.27
C ILE A 100 -0.98 30.95 7.50
N ASP A 101 -1.64 32.08 7.77
CA ASP A 101 -1.39 32.96 8.90
C ASP A 101 0.10 33.33 9.05
N GLY A 102 0.76 33.63 7.93
CA GLY A 102 2.18 33.98 7.89
C GLY A 102 3.16 32.82 8.14
N LYS A 103 2.67 31.61 8.33
CA LYS A 103 3.49 30.41 8.51
C LYS A 103 3.51 29.57 7.25
N LYS A 104 4.67 29.00 6.94
CA LYS A 104 4.86 28.10 5.81
C LYS A 104 4.79 26.64 6.26
N TYR A 105 4.08 25.82 5.48
CA TYR A 105 3.89 24.42 5.72
C TYR A 105 4.31 23.61 4.50
N PRO A 106 4.85 22.38 4.69
CA PRO A 106 5.08 21.46 3.60
C PRO A 106 3.76 20.89 3.07
N ILE A 107 3.80 20.39 1.85
CA ILE A 107 2.76 19.57 1.24
C ILE A 107 3.38 18.28 0.73
N VAL A 108 2.56 17.25 0.51
CA VAL A 108 2.97 16.08 -0.26
C VAL A 108 2.14 15.98 -1.53
N LEU A 109 2.83 15.75 -2.63
CA LEU A 109 2.24 15.49 -3.93
C LEU A 109 2.56 14.05 -4.33
N MET A 110 1.51 13.22 -4.48
CA MET A 110 1.63 11.81 -4.83
C MET A 110 0.93 11.54 -6.16
N ASP A 111 1.29 10.46 -6.84
CA ASP A 111 0.50 10.02 -7.98
C ASP A 111 -0.91 9.62 -7.51
N TRP A 112 -1.94 10.04 -8.25
CA TRP A 112 -3.29 9.56 -8.00
C TRP A 112 -3.44 8.14 -8.53
N CYS A 113 -3.89 7.24 -7.67
CA CYS A 113 -4.09 5.84 -7.99
C CYS A 113 -5.58 5.53 -8.11
N ASP A 114 -6.03 5.10 -9.28
CA ASP A 114 -7.44 4.79 -9.55
C ASP A 114 -7.82 3.33 -9.18
N GLY A 115 -6.93 2.58 -8.52
CA GLY A 115 -7.20 1.24 -8.01
C GLY A 115 -8.31 1.21 -6.95
N ILE A 116 -8.83 0.03 -6.72
CA ILE A 116 -9.75 -0.24 -5.59
C ILE A 116 -8.97 -0.88 -4.43
N ASN A 117 -9.46 -0.73 -3.21
CA ASN A 117 -8.78 -1.36 -2.07
C ASN A 117 -8.86 -2.90 -2.17
N MET A 118 -7.89 -3.56 -1.55
CA MET A 118 -7.73 -5.02 -1.65
C MET A 118 -8.98 -5.78 -1.18
N LYS A 119 -9.65 -5.32 -0.12
CA LYS A 119 -10.87 -5.94 0.41
C LYS A 119 -11.99 -5.95 -0.62
N SER A 120 -12.26 -4.80 -1.24
CA SER A 120 -13.26 -4.68 -2.31
C SER A 120 -12.90 -5.52 -3.54
N TYR A 121 -11.61 -5.63 -3.86
CA TYR A 121 -11.17 -6.48 -4.96
C TYR A 121 -11.41 -7.97 -4.68
N ILE A 122 -11.12 -8.43 -3.47
CA ILE A 122 -11.40 -9.82 -3.06
C ILE A 122 -12.91 -10.08 -3.16
N SER A 123 -13.76 -9.20 -2.63
CA SER A 123 -15.22 -9.32 -2.72
C SER A 123 -15.69 -9.45 -4.17
N GLN A 124 -15.23 -8.58 -5.07
CA GLN A 124 -15.58 -8.64 -6.49
C GLN A 124 -15.14 -9.96 -7.14
N CYS A 125 -13.94 -10.45 -6.83
CA CYS A 125 -13.46 -11.72 -7.36
C CYS A 125 -14.28 -12.92 -6.86
N VAL A 126 -14.68 -12.93 -5.60
CA VAL A 126 -15.53 -13.99 -5.02
C VAL A 126 -16.92 -13.96 -5.67
N GLU A 127 -17.58 -12.80 -5.74
CA GLU A 127 -18.89 -12.64 -6.38
C GLU A 127 -18.89 -13.04 -7.86
N ALA A 128 -17.81 -12.70 -8.58
CA ALA A 128 -17.64 -13.08 -9.98
C ALA A 128 -17.14 -14.51 -10.20
N ASN A 129 -16.83 -15.26 -9.13
CA ASN A 129 -16.18 -16.58 -9.16
C ASN A 129 -14.84 -16.59 -9.93
N GLU A 130 -14.07 -15.48 -9.81
CA GLU A 130 -12.77 -15.30 -10.48
C GLU A 130 -11.60 -15.71 -9.56
N LEU A 131 -11.63 -16.92 -9.02
CA LEU A 131 -10.67 -17.40 -8.01
C LEU A 131 -9.22 -17.44 -8.54
N GLY A 132 -9.02 -17.55 -9.85
CA GLY A 132 -7.70 -17.41 -10.47
C GLY A 132 -7.06 -16.06 -10.18
N LYS A 133 -7.84 -14.98 -10.22
CA LYS A 133 -7.34 -13.63 -9.89
C LYS A 133 -6.93 -13.49 -8.41
N LEU A 134 -7.56 -14.24 -7.51
CA LEU A 134 -7.13 -14.27 -6.10
C LEU A 134 -5.80 -14.99 -5.91
N LYS A 135 -5.54 -16.05 -6.69
CA LYS A 135 -4.23 -16.72 -6.70
C LYS A 135 -3.13 -15.80 -7.23
N ASP A 136 -3.43 -15.06 -8.29
CA ASP A 136 -2.52 -14.05 -8.83
C ASP A 136 -2.30 -12.92 -7.82
N LEU A 137 -3.35 -12.46 -7.12
CA LEU A 137 -3.24 -11.46 -6.06
C LEU A 137 -2.37 -11.95 -4.89
N ALA A 138 -2.53 -13.19 -4.45
CA ALA A 138 -1.68 -13.78 -3.40
C ALA A 138 -0.21 -13.80 -3.82
N HIS A 139 0.07 -14.17 -5.06
CA HIS A 139 1.43 -14.17 -5.60
C HIS A 139 2.00 -12.74 -5.73
N GLU A 140 1.22 -11.80 -6.25
CA GLU A 140 1.64 -10.40 -6.39
C GLU A 140 1.89 -9.76 -5.01
N PHE A 141 1.07 -10.07 -4.01
CA PHE A 141 1.29 -9.62 -2.64
C PHE A 141 2.57 -10.23 -2.02
N TYR A 142 2.84 -11.50 -2.25
CA TYR A 142 4.11 -12.11 -1.85
C TYR A 142 5.32 -11.39 -2.49
N LEU A 143 5.25 -11.04 -3.78
CA LEU A 143 6.32 -10.32 -4.45
C LEU A 143 6.51 -8.90 -3.89
N LEU A 144 5.41 -8.23 -3.53
CA LEU A 144 5.43 -6.93 -2.86
C LEU A 144 6.17 -7.02 -1.53
N THR A 145 5.79 -7.96 -0.66
CA THR A 145 6.42 -8.09 0.67
C THR A 145 7.90 -8.50 0.56
N LYS A 146 8.23 -9.34 -0.41
CA LYS A 146 9.64 -9.69 -0.70
C LYS A 146 10.46 -8.46 -1.12
N GLU A 147 9.86 -7.51 -1.81
CA GLU A 147 10.55 -6.27 -2.18
C GLU A 147 10.73 -5.33 -0.99
N LEU A 148 9.72 -5.21 -0.10
CA LEU A 148 9.87 -4.45 1.15
C LEU A 148 11.02 -5.01 2.01
N ASP A 149 11.06 -6.32 2.19
CA ASP A 149 12.12 -7.00 2.94
C ASP A 149 13.50 -6.79 2.30
N LYS A 150 13.61 -6.92 0.97
CA LYS A 150 14.84 -6.66 0.21
C LYS A 150 15.36 -5.24 0.41
N PHE A 151 14.48 -4.26 0.48
CA PHE A 151 14.85 -2.86 0.71
C PHE A 151 15.11 -2.54 2.19
N GLY A 152 14.78 -3.46 3.10
CA GLY A 152 14.90 -3.26 4.54
C GLY A 152 13.97 -2.17 5.06
N ILE A 153 12.75 -2.10 4.53
CA ILE A 153 11.72 -1.10 4.86
C ILE A 153 10.45 -1.78 5.34
N SER A 154 9.59 -1.02 6.02
CA SER A 154 8.23 -1.41 6.32
C SER A 154 7.25 -0.28 5.99
N HIS A 155 6.02 -0.62 5.64
CA HIS A 155 4.94 0.34 5.47
C HIS A 155 4.48 0.91 6.82
N GLY A 156 4.54 0.09 7.87
CA GLY A 156 4.20 0.45 9.25
C GLY A 156 2.70 0.47 9.56
N ASP A 157 1.86 0.60 8.54
CA ASP A 157 0.39 0.51 8.61
C ASP A 157 -0.17 -0.29 7.42
N LEU A 158 0.37 -1.50 7.25
CA LEU A 158 -0.01 -2.37 6.14
C LEU A 158 -1.37 -3.00 6.41
N HIS A 159 -2.39 -2.59 5.65
CA HIS A 159 -3.75 -3.12 5.69
C HIS A 159 -4.47 -2.93 4.35
N HIS A 160 -5.66 -3.51 4.21
CA HIS A 160 -6.38 -3.60 2.94
C HIS A 160 -6.72 -2.25 2.28
N ASP A 161 -6.90 -1.17 3.04
CA ASP A 161 -7.21 0.15 2.48
C ASP A 161 -5.96 0.87 1.95
N ASN A 162 -4.79 0.51 2.47
CA ASN A 162 -3.51 1.06 2.03
C ASN A 162 -2.88 0.28 0.87
N ILE A 163 -3.54 -0.80 0.43
CA ILE A 163 -3.13 -1.62 -0.71
C ILE A 163 -4.19 -1.50 -1.80
N LEU A 164 -3.89 -0.74 -2.85
CA LEU A 164 -4.78 -0.60 -4.00
C LEU A 164 -4.45 -1.63 -5.08
N VAL A 165 -5.48 -2.29 -5.58
CA VAL A 165 -5.38 -3.20 -6.71
C VAL A 165 -5.82 -2.48 -7.98
N GLN A 166 -4.94 -2.44 -8.97
CA GLN A 166 -5.19 -1.81 -10.27
C GLN A 166 -6.04 -2.74 -11.15
N SER A 167 -6.57 -2.21 -12.25
CA SER A 167 -7.37 -2.98 -13.22
C SER A 167 -6.61 -4.15 -13.86
N ASP A 168 -5.27 -4.07 -13.90
CA ASP A 168 -4.38 -5.13 -14.39
C ASP A 168 -3.95 -6.13 -13.30
N GLY A 169 -4.46 -6.00 -12.08
CA GLY A 169 -4.12 -6.82 -10.93
C GLY A 169 -2.83 -6.40 -10.19
N SER A 170 -2.11 -5.39 -10.68
CA SER A 170 -0.90 -4.89 -10.01
C SER A 170 -1.25 -4.14 -8.72
N LEU A 171 -0.35 -4.20 -7.74
CA LEU A 171 -0.54 -3.55 -6.44
C LEU A 171 0.14 -2.19 -6.38
N ARG A 172 -0.48 -1.29 -5.60
CA ARG A 172 0.10 0.01 -5.22
C ARG A 172 -0.10 0.24 -3.74
N LEU A 173 0.97 0.60 -3.06
CA LEU A 173 0.92 1.07 -1.66
C LEU A 173 0.65 2.57 -1.63
N ILE A 174 -0.17 2.99 -0.68
CA ILE A 174 -0.48 4.41 -0.40
C ILE A 174 -0.40 4.66 1.09
N ASP A 175 -0.32 5.92 1.48
CA ASP A 175 -0.29 6.36 2.90
C ASP A 175 0.97 5.95 3.68
N TYR A 176 2.08 6.63 3.38
CA TYR A 176 3.42 6.31 3.91
C TYR A 176 3.77 6.97 5.26
N ASP A 177 2.79 7.49 6.02
CA ASP A 177 3.08 8.24 7.28
C ASP A 177 3.79 7.40 8.35
N SER A 178 3.52 6.10 8.36
CA SER A 178 4.11 5.15 9.31
C SER A 178 5.33 4.42 8.76
N MET A 179 5.77 4.78 7.54
CA MET A 179 6.79 4.04 6.83
C MET A 179 8.15 4.16 7.52
N TYR A 180 8.81 3.03 7.67
CA TYR A 180 10.23 2.97 8.01
C TYR A 180 11.07 2.91 6.75
N VAL A 181 12.02 3.83 6.66
CA VAL A 181 13.17 3.75 5.74
C VAL A 181 14.46 3.88 6.56
N PRO A 182 15.62 3.40 6.09
CA PRO A 182 16.86 3.37 6.89
C PRO A 182 17.25 4.73 7.49
N ALA A 183 16.97 5.83 6.82
CA ALA A 183 17.21 7.19 7.31
C ALA A 183 16.36 7.57 8.54
N LEU A 184 15.27 6.85 8.81
CA LEU A 184 14.38 7.07 9.95
C LEU A 184 14.68 6.15 11.13
N LYS A 185 15.84 5.49 11.14
CA LYS A 185 16.25 4.67 12.29
C LYS A 185 16.33 5.51 13.57
N GLY A 186 15.61 5.08 14.61
CA GLY A 186 15.54 5.78 15.89
C GLY A 186 14.44 6.83 16.00
N TYR A 187 13.65 7.03 14.95
CA TYR A 187 12.41 7.84 15.03
C TYR A 187 11.32 7.05 15.75
N LYS A 188 10.50 7.75 16.52
CA LYS A 188 9.40 7.13 17.25
C LYS A 188 8.34 6.56 16.33
N ASP A 189 7.77 5.43 16.71
CA ASP A 189 6.61 4.87 16.04
C ASP A 189 5.34 5.42 16.71
N GLU A 190 4.80 6.49 16.13
CA GLU A 190 3.63 7.20 16.67
C GLU A 190 2.29 6.65 16.14
N CYS A 191 2.36 5.81 15.12
CA CYS A 191 1.19 5.23 14.49
C CYS A 191 1.07 3.76 14.89
N MET A 192 0.10 3.42 15.72
CA MET A 192 -0.11 2.04 16.17
C MET A 192 -0.58 1.09 15.05
N GLY A 193 -0.85 1.63 13.85
CA GLY A 193 -1.42 0.89 12.73
C GLY A 193 -2.87 0.49 12.98
N TYR A 194 -3.42 -0.28 12.05
CA TYR A 194 -4.83 -0.64 12.06
C TYR A 194 -5.09 -1.88 12.92
N ASN A 195 -6.05 -1.79 13.85
CA ASN A 195 -6.43 -2.94 14.67
C ASN A 195 -6.82 -4.12 13.78
N GLY A 196 -6.45 -5.34 14.18
CA GLY A 196 -6.69 -6.55 13.38
C GLY A 196 -5.53 -6.92 12.45
N TYR A 197 -4.68 -5.95 12.08
CA TYR A 197 -3.50 -6.20 11.25
C TYR A 197 -2.20 -6.16 12.04
N GLN A 198 -2.22 -5.63 13.25
CA GLN A 198 -1.04 -5.51 14.08
C GLN A 198 -0.92 -6.68 15.07
N HIS A 199 0.30 -7.04 15.40
CA HIS A 199 0.53 -8.05 16.43
C HIS A 199 -0.09 -7.60 17.77
N PRO A 200 -0.94 -8.42 18.41
CA PRO A 200 -1.81 -7.97 19.52
C PRO A 200 -1.06 -7.43 20.74
N THR A 201 0.20 -7.80 20.94
CA THR A 201 0.97 -7.40 22.11
C THR A 201 2.37 -6.86 21.79
N ALA A 202 2.98 -7.31 20.71
CA ALA A 202 4.35 -6.91 20.37
C ALA A 202 4.41 -5.52 19.74
N ARG A 203 3.35 -5.11 19.02
CA ARG A 203 3.28 -3.79 18.40
C ARG A 203 3.28 -2.65 19.42
N GLU A 204 2.52 -2.78 20.51
CA GLU A 204 2.45 -1.77 21.57
C GLU A 204 3.79 -1.52 22.27
N LYS A 205 4.70 -2.50 22.23
CA LYS A 205 6.04 -2.39 22.83
C LYS A 205 7.07 -1.78 21.89
N ASN A 206 6.70 -1.56 20.63
CA ASN A 206 7.59 -1.04 19.62
C ASN A 206 7.64 0.48 19.69
N GLU A 207 8.64 1.01 20.41
CA GLU A 207 8.79 2.45 20.62
C GLU A 207 9.27 3.19 19.37
N PHE A 208 10.01 2.51 18.49
CA PHE A 208 10.67 3.11 17.33
C PHE A 208 10.27 2.42 16.03
N LEU A 209 10.29 3.17 14.93
CA LEU A 209 10.10 2.62 13.58
C LEU A 209 11.10 1.50 13.29
N GLN A 210 10.64 0.40 12.71
CA GLN A 210 11.44 -0.80 12.48
C GLN A 210 11.15 -1.43 11.11
N PRO A 211 12.14 -2.04 10.45
CA PRO A 211 11.94 -2.69 9.14
C PRO A 211 11.05 -3.94 9.18
N TYR A 212 10.84 -4.52 10.34
CA TYR A 212 10.06 -5.75 10.55
C TYR A 212 8.65 -5.51 11.10
N THR A 213 8.19 -4.27 11.09
CA THR A 213 6.88 -3.89 11.66
C THR A 213 5.73 -4.60 10.98
N ASP A 214 5.82 -4.83 9.68
CA ASP A 214 4.73 -5.40 8.86
C ASP A 214 4.68 -6.93 8.83
N TYR A 215 5.68 -7.65 9.35
CA TYR A 215 5.75 -9.11 9.20
C TYR A 215 4.52 -9.87 9.68
N PHE A 216 3.86 -9.36 10.72
CA PHE A 216 2.60 -9.92 11.19
C PHE A 216 1.45 -9.63 10.22
N SER A 217 1.31 -8.39 9.77
CA SER A 217 0.30 -7.96 8.79
C SER A 217 0.45 -8.70 7.47
N GLU A 218 1.69 -8.89 7.01
CA GLU A 218 2.00 -9.62 5.79
C GLU A 218 1.43 -11.04 5.84
N LEU A 219 1.68 -11.75 6.94
CA LEU A 219 1.20 -13.12 7.10
C LEU A 219 -0.32 -13.21 7.14
N ILE A 220 -0.99 -12.29 7.87
CA ILE A 220 -2.46 -12.27 7.98
C ILE A 220 -3.10 -11.96 6.63
N ILE A 221 -2.61 -10.96 5.91
CA ILE A 221 -3.15 -10.57 4.61
C ILE A 221 -2.96 -11.72 3.62
N TYR A 222 -1.76 -12.30 3.57
CA TYR A 222 -1.48 -13.42 2.68
C TYR A 222 -2.37 -14.63 2.97
N LEU A 223 -2.49 -15.03 4.26
CA LEU A 223 -3.36 -16.13 4.68
C LEU A 223 -4.81 -15.90 4.24
N THR A 224 -5.31 -14.67 4.38
CA THR A 224 -6.67 -14.33 3.96
C THR A 224 -6.85 -14.55 2.46
N ILE A 225 -6.00 -13.95 1.63
CA ILE A 225 -6.11 -14.05 0.17
C ILE A 225 -5.96 -15.51 -0.27
N TYR A 226 -4.99 -16.20 0.29
CA TYR A 226 -4.66 -17.58 -0.08
C TYR A 226 -5.77 -18.56 0.28
N LEU A 227 -6.34 -18.44 1.50
CA LEU A 227 -7.47 -19.28 1.92
C LEU A 227 -8.72 -19.01 1.09
N VAL A 228 -9.06 -17.74 0.87
CA VAL A 228 -10.24 -17.38 0.07
C VAL A 228 -10.10 -17.83 -1.38
N SER A 229 -8.88 -17.85 -1.94
CA SER A 229 -8.64 -18.35 -3.29
C SER A 229 -8.90 -19.85 -3.44
N GLU A 230 -8.80 -20.63 -2.37
CA GLU A 230 -9.06 -22.07 -2.35
C GLU A 230 -10.45 -22.41 -1.79
N HIS A 231 -10.97 -21.58 -0.89
CA HIS A 231 -12.21 -21.74 -0.13
C HIS A 231 -13.02 -20.44 -0.12
N PRO A 232 -13.62 -20.05 -1.26
CA PRO A 232 -14.33 -18.77 -1.38
C PRO A 232 -15.55 -18.68 -0.46
N GLU A 233 -16.11 -19.78 -0.01
CA GLU A 233 -17.20 -19.86 0.97
C GLU A 233 -16.85 -19.25 2.34
N LEU A 234 -15.55 -19.01 2.62
CA LEU A 234 -15.10 -18.31 3.81
C LEU A 234 -15.34 -16.81 3.74
N TRP A 235 -15.54 -16.27 2.53
CA TRP A 235 -15.72 -14.85 2.31
C TRP A 235 -17.22 -14.52 2.19
N ASP A 236 -17.83 -14.18 3.30
CA ASP A 236 -19.19 -13.67 3.35
C ASP A 236 -19.16 -12.15 3.07
N VAL A 237 -19.48 -11.78 1.83
CA VAL A 237 -19.37 -10.38 1.35
C VAL A 237 -20.15 -9.42 2.23
N GLU A 238 -21.38 -9.77 2.66
CA GLU A 238 -22.20 -8.89 3.50
C GLU A 238 -21.55 -8.64 4.86
N LYS A 239 -21.08 -9.69 5.52
CA LYS A 239 -20.40 -9.56 6.83
C LYS A 239 -19.05 -8.87 6.73
N VAL A 240 -18.33 -9.09 5.62
CA VAL A 240 -17.04 -8.46 5.38
C VAL A 240 -17.21 -6.96 5.12
N GLU A 241 -18.27 -6.54 4.41
CA GLU A 241 -18.56 -5.13 4.19
C GLU A 241 -19.02 -4.42 5.46
N GLU A 242 -19.82 -5.08 6.29
CA GLU A 242 -20.22 -4.56 7.61
C GLU A 242 -19.03 -4.41 8.57
N ALA A 243 -18.05 -5.31 8.47
CA ALA A 243 -16.80 -5.24 9.23
C ALA A 243 -15.81 -4.26 8.57
N GLU A 244 -16.08 -2.95 8.66
CA GLU A 244 -15.34 -1.89 7.96
C GLU A 244 -13.81 -2.03 8.04
N LYS A 245 -13.29 -2.65 9.08
CA LYS A 245 -11.89 -2.55 9.49
C LYS A 245 -11.06 -3.84 9.42
N GLU A 246 -11.63 -4.98 9.05
CA GLU A 246 -10.93 -6.25 9.17
C GLU A 246 -11.02 -7.07 7.88
N LEU A 247 -9.99 -7.81 7.56
CA LEU A 247 -10.08 -8.92 6.61
C LEU A 247 -10.73 -10.13 7.30
N LEU A 248 -10.82 -11.27 6.58
CA LEU A 248 -11.42 -12.51 7.04
C LEU A 248 -10.98 -12.93 8.45
N PHE A 249 -9.70 -12.72 8.76
CA PHE A 249 -9.15 -13.13 10.03
C PHE A 249 -9.16 -11.99 11.02
N LYS A 250 -10.20 -11.93 11.87
CA LYS A 250 -10.11 -11.20 13.13
C LYS A 250 -9.14 -11.91 14.05
N ILE A 251 -8.35 -11.16 14.81
CA ILE A 251 -7.44 -11.75 15.81
C ILE A 251 -8.21 -12.64 16.79
N SER A 252 -9.49 -12.30 17.10
CA SER A 252 -10.38 -13.12 17.92
C SER A 252 -10.81 -14.44 17.28
N GLU A 253 -10.87 -14.50 15.95
CA GLU A 253 -11.23 -15.70 15.18
C GLU A 253 -10.01 -16.56 14.84
N LEU A 254 -8.83 -15.97 14.87
CA LEU A 254 -7.56 -16.66 14.80
C LEU A 254 -7.12 -17.23 16.16
N ASP A 255 -8.04 -17.38 17.11
CA ASP A 255 -7.77 -18.22 18.29
C ASP A 255 -7.13 -19.54 17.78
N PRO A 256 -6.00 -19.98 18.36
CA PRO A 256 -5.35 -21.23 18.01
C PRO A 256 -6.27 -22.44 17.90
N LYS A 257 -7.43 -22.40 18.58
CA LYS A 257 -8.46 -23.45 18.50
C LYS A 257 -9.24 -23.40 17.17
N THR A 258 -9.57 -22.21 16.69
CA THR A 258 -10.35 -22.02 15.45
C THR A 258 -9.47 -22.24 14.22
N VAL A 259 -8.24 -21.73 14.24
CA VAL A 259 -7.27 -21.92 13.15
C VAL A 259 -6.88 -23.39 12.95
N ASN A 260 -6.97 -24.21 14.01
CA ASN A 260 -6.69 -25.63 13.90
C ASN A 260 -7.64 -26.38 12.94
N GLN A 261 -8.87 -25.89 12.72
CA GLN A 261 -9.79 -26.49 11.76
C GLN A 261 -9.30 -26.42 10.33
N TYR A 262 -8.49 -25.40 9.98
CA TYR A 262 -7.99 -25.20 8.62
C TYR A 262 -6.74 -26.05 8.31
N LYS A 263 -6.00 -26.53 9.32
CA LYS A 263 -4.76 -27.27 9.11
C LYS A 263 -4.95 -28.60 8.36
N ASP A 264 -6.16 -29.19 8.47
CA ASP A 264 -6.51 -30.46 7.86
C ASP A 264 -7.04 -30.28 6.43
N TRP A 265 -7.17 -29.06 5.95
CA TRP A 265 -7.54 -28.76 4.57
C TRP A 265 -6.39 -29.09 3.62
N ASN A 266 -6.76 -29.70 2.48
CA ASN A 266 -5.76 -30.09 1.48
C ASN A 266 -5.29 -28.88 0.63
N VAL A 267 -4.78 -27.84 1.32
CA VAL A 267 -4.23 -26.65 0.70
C VAL A 267 -2.71 -26.67 0.89
N LYS A 268 -1.97 -26.54 -0.20
CA LYS A 268 -0.51 -26.64 -0.21
C LYS A 268 0.13 -25.62 0.74
N GLY A 269 0.98 -26.08 1.65
CA GLY A 269 1.72 -25.24 2.59
C GLY A 269 0.90 -24.64 3.74
N LEU A 270 -0.42 -24.78 3.71
CA LEU A 270 -1.31 -24.19 4.73
C LEU A 270 -0.98 -24.64 6.16
N PRO A 271 -0.68 -25.91 6.46
CA PRO A 271 -0.32 -26.32 7.81
C PRO A 271 0.89 -25.55 8.36
N LEU A 272 1.89 -25.26 7.50
CA LEU A 272 3.07 -24.51 7.89
C LEU A 272 2.77 -23.02 8.10
N LEU A 273 1.94 -22.42 7.25
CA LEU A 273 1.49 -21.03 7.43
C LEU A 273 0.77 -20.85 8.77
N ILE A 274 -0.13 -21.78 9.11
CA ILE A 274 -0.85 -21.78 10.39
C ILE A 274 0.12 -21.97 11.58
N GLU A 275 1.11 -22.84 11.43
CA GLU A 275 2.14 -23.00 12.46
C GLU A 275 2.94 -21.69 12.68
N TRP A 276 3.33 -21.02 11.60
CA TRP A 276 4.02 -19.72 11.72
C TRP A 276 3.15 -18.65 12.33
N TYR A 277 1.87 -18.59 11.98
CA TYR A 277 0.93 -17.67 12.62
C TYR A 277 0.88 -17.89 14.15
N LYS A 278 0.78 -19.15 14.61
CA LYS A 278 0.80 -19.48 16.05
C LYS A 278 2.14 -19.11 16.70
N ARG A 279 3.25 -19.36 15.99
CA ARG A 279 4.56 -18.93 16.45
C ARG A 279 4.63 -17.42 16.60
N PHE A 280 4.08 -16.66 15.67
CA PHE A 280 4.03 -15.19 15.76
C PHE A 280 3.27 -14.76 17.00
N LEU A 281 2.08 -15.28 17.23
CA LEU A 281 1.28 -14.94 18.42
C LEU A 281 1.99 -15.24 19.74
N SER A 282 2.91 -16.18 19.77
CA SER A 282 3.71 -16.52 20.95
C SER A 282 4.88 -15.56 21.21
N LYS A 283 5.20 -14.68 20.26
CA LYS A 283 6.33 -13.75 20.37
C LYS A 283 5.94 -12.49 21.13
N SER A 284 6.86 -11.98 21.89
CA SER A 284 6.70 -10.75 22.66
C SER A 284 7.39 -9.54 22.05
N ASP A 285 8.14 -9.75 20.97
CA ASP A 285 8.91 -8.71 20.29
C ASP A 285 8.80 -8.93 18.75
N LEU A 286 8.55 -7.85 18.02
CA LEU A 286 8.43 -7.90 16.56
C LEU A 286 9.70 -8.35 15.85
N LYS A 287 10.89 -8.09 16.42
CA LYS A 287 12.17 -8.54 15.86
C LYS A 287 12.33 -10.05 15.77
N ASP A 288 11.53 -10.81 16.55
CA ASP A 288 11.54 -12.27 16.56
C ASP A 288 10.66 -12.88 15.45
N LEU A 289 9.89 -12.04 14.75
CA LEU A 289 9.10 -12.45 13.60
C LEU A 289 9.99 -12.69 12.36
N LYS A 290 9.43 -13.28 11.34
CA LYS A 290 10.10 -13.56 10.07
C LYS A 290 9.29 -12.95 8.93
N PRO A 291 9.96 -12.46 7.86
CA PRO A 291 9.25 -11.94 6.69
C PRO A 291 8.43 -13.04 6.02
N LEU A 292 7.36 -12.65 5.39
CA LEU A 292 6.49 -13.57 4.65
C LEU A 292 7.28 -14.35 3.58
N SER A 293 8.25 -13.70 2.94
CA SER A 293 9.11 -14.33 1.93
C SER A 293 9.78 -15.60 2.44
N PHE A 294 10.35 -15.55 3.65
CA PHE A 294 10.97 -16.71 4.29
C PHE A 294 9.98 -17.85 4.54
N ILE A 295 8.76 -17.51 4.99
CA ILE A 295 7.72 -18.51 5.32
C ILE A 295 7.21 -19.20 4.06
N ILE A 296 6.96 -18.44 3.00
CA ILE A 296 6.46 -18.92 1.71
C ILE A 296 7.48 -19.82 1.02
N GLU A 297 8.75 -19.45 1.05
CA GLU A 297 9.85 -20.26 0.49
C GLU A 297 9.99 -21.58 1.26
N LEU A 298 9.92 -21.54 2.58
CA LEU A 298 9.97 -22.73 3.43
C LEU A 298 8.76 -23.65 3.20
N ALA A 299 7.57 -23.09 2.97
CA ALA A 299 6.33 -23.80 2.67
C ALA A 299 6.30 -24.35 1.23
N ASN A 300 7.24 -23.95 0.39
CA ASN A 300 7.32 -24.30 -1.04
C ASN A 300 5.97 -24.11 -1.77
N ILE A 301 5.28 -23.02 -1.48
CA ILE A 301 3.94 -22.73 -2.04
C ILE A 301 4.05 -22.41 -3.52
N TYR A 302 4.99 -21.52 -3.86
CA TYR A 302 5.30 -21.23 -5.25
C TYR A 302 6.48 -22.09 -5.70
N PRO A 303 6.32 -22.88 -6.77
CA PRO A 303 7.48 -23.51 -7.39
C PRO A 303 8.43 -22.39 -7.83
N PRO A 304 9.74 -22.62 -7.85
CA PRO A 304 10.66 -21.70 -8.46
C PRO A 304 10.16 -21.47 -9.89
N VAL A 305 9.69 -20.28 -10.16
CA VAL A 305 9.32 -19.89 -11.50
C VAL A 305 10.64 -19.91 -12.25
N VAL A 306 10.76 -20.28 -13.46
CA VAL A 306 10.00 -19.93 -14.62
C VAL A 306 10.71 -20.49 -15.81
N SER A 307 9.98 -20.95 -16.70
CA SER A 307 10.39 -20.98 -18.09
C SER A 307 10.76 -19.55 -18.51
N PRO A 308 11.93 -19.31 -19.14
CA PRO A 308 12.23 -18.02 -19.70
C PRO A 308 11.09 -17.68 -20.66
N VAL A 309 10.58 -16.48 -20.54
CA VAL A 309 9.75 -15.88 -21.60
C VAL A 309 10.49 -16.12 -22.90
N PRO A 310 9.89 -16.77 -23.91
CA PRO A 310 10.55 -16.94 -25.17
C PRO A 310 10.97 -15.55 -25.64
N GLU A 311 12.26 -15.36 -25.84
CA GLU A 311 12.76 -14.16 -26.51
C GLU A 311 11.88 -13.98 -27.72
N LYS A 312 11.17 -12.84 -27.78
CA LYS A 312 10.48 -12.45 -29.01
C LYS A 312 11.51 -12.55 -30.09
N GLU A 313 11.36 -13.52 -30.99
CA GLU A 313 12.15 -13.56 -32.21
C GLU A 313 12.15 -12.15 -32.77
N THR A 314 13.32 -11.52 -32.73
CA THR A 314 13.52 -10.26 -33.42
C THR A 314 13.33 -10.60 -34.89
N VAL A 315 12.12 -10.33 -35.40
CA VAL A 315 11.87 -10.35 -36.84
C VAL A 315 12.86 -9.36 -37.41
N LYS A 316 13.95 -9.87 -37.99
CA LYS A 316 14.82 -9.07 -38.80
C LYS A 316 14.00 -8.57 -39.98
N ILE A 317 13.51 -7.34 -39.85
CA ILE A 317 12.88 -6.64 -40.94
C ILE A 317 14.03 -6.38 -41.94
N ASP A 318 14.02 -7.11 -43.04
CA ASP A 318 14.92 -6.85 -44.17
C ASP A 318 14.55 -5.49 -44.78
N VAL A 319 15.36 -4.49 -44.44
CA VAL A 319 15.18 -3.09 -44.88
C VAL A 319 15.67 -2.89 -46.33
N SER A 320 16.22 -3.92 -46.98
CA SER A 320 16.75 -3.81 -48.33
C SER A 320 15.65 -3.56 -49.39
N SER A 321 14.39 -3.93 -49.12
CA SER A 321 13.27 -3.75 -50.04
C SER A 321 12.62 -2.36 -49.98
N ILE A 322 12.98 -1.51 -49.00
CA ILE A 322 12.32 -0.20 -48.77
C ILE A 322 13.06 0.94 -49.48
N THR A 323 14.36 0.73 -49.86
CA THR A 323 15.19 1.78 -50.47
C THR A 323 15.02 1.93 -51.98
N GLU A 324 14.32 1.04 -52.68
CA GLU A 324 14.15 1.16 -54.14
C GLU A 324 12.88 1.95 -54.59
N LYS A 325 11.98 2.30 -53.68
CA LYS A 325 10.74 3.06 -54.00
C LYS A 325 10.85 4.58 -53.96
N TRP A 326 12.01 5.14 -53.69
CA TRP A 326 12.20 6.60 -53.61
C TRP A 326 13.26 7.13 -54.57
N LYS A 327 13.52 6.40 -55.68
CA LYS A 327 14.37 6.87 -56.80
C LYS A 327 13.62 6.72 -58.12
N SER A 328 12.47 7.39 -58.22
CA SER A 328 11.88 7.74 -59.53
C SER A 328 11.00 8.97 -59.37
#